data_c9678105e48ba972dc86f745daa9081c
#
_entry.id   c9678105e48ba972dc86f745daa9081c
#
_cell.length_a   1.000
_cell.length_b   1.000
_cell.length_c   1.000
_cell.angle_alpha   90.00
_cell.angle_beta   90.00
_cell.angle_gamma   90.00
#
_symmetry.space_group_name_H-M   'P 1'
#
loop_
_entity.id
_entity.type
_entity.pdbx_description
1 polymer ?
#
loop_
_entity_poly.entity_id
_entity_poly.type
_entity_poly.pdbx_seq_one_letter_code
_entity_poly.pdbx_strand_id
1 'polypeptide(L)'
;KRQEAAERVILNMGMTFGVHGSDDGHEQIFPFDIVPRIVMASDWERIESGLRQRMRALNLFIDDVYHDQKILKNGVIPSDLIYSGKGFLQPCLGLNPPRGIWCHIAGIDLVRISDGQYYVLEDNTRCPSGVAYVLEARQVMKRTFPELFEAYRVRPVDGYPSQLLETLRSLSDLPDPTVVILTPGSFNSAYYEHS
;
A
#
# COMPACT_ATOMS: atom_id res chain seq x y z
N LYS A 1 -25.57 -18.79 -1.02
CA LYS A 1 -25.26 -19.05 -2.46
C LYS A 1 -24.19 -18.08 -3.04
N ARG A 2 -24.37 -16.73 -2.93
CA ARG A 2 -23.35 -15.78 -3.45
C ARG A 2 -22.06 -15.81 -2.63
N GLN A 3 -22.15 -15.87 -1.31
CA GLN A 3 -21.00 -16.04 -0.42
C GLN A 3 -20.22 -17.31 -0.75
N GLU A 4 -20.88 -18.46 -0.84
CA GLU A 4 -20.26 -19.75 -1.21
C GLU A 4 -19.64 -19.73 -2.61
N ALA A 5 -20.21 -18.96 -3.54
CA ALA A 5 -19.65 -18.77 -4.86
C ALA A 5 -18.36 -17.95 -4.80
N ALA A 6 -18.34 -16.86 -4.04
CA ALA A 6 -17.16 -16.03 -3.81
C ALA A 6 -16.03 -16.83 -3.14
N GLU A 7 -16.33 -17.59 -2.09
CA GLU A 7 -15.38 -18.45 -1.40
C GLU A 7 -14.76 -19.50 -2.33
N ARG A 8 -15.55 -20.11 -3.22
CA ARG A 8 -15.03 -21.02 -4.25
C ARG A 8 -14.11 -20.32 -5.25
N VAL A 9 -14.42 -19.09 -5.63
CA VAL A 9 -13.54 -18.31 -6.52
C VAL A 9 -12.22 -18.04 -5.82
N ILE A 10 -12.25 -17.58 -4.56
CA ILE A 10 -11.05 -17.31 -3.74
C ILE A 10 -10.19 -18.58 -3.59
N LEU A 11 -10.83 -19.71 -3.28
CA LEU A 11 -10.15 -20.99 -3.17
C LEU A 11 -9.47 -21.40 -4.49
N ASN A 12 -10.19 -21.26 -5.62
CA ASN A 12 -9.66 -21.61 -6.94
C ASN A 12 -8.52 -20.70 -7.39
N MET A 13 -8.48 -19.47 -6.88
CA MET A 13 -7.41 -18.50 -7.13
C MET A 13 -6.19 -18.74 -6.21
N GLY A 14 -6.30 -19.66 -5.24
CA GLY A 14 -5.27 -19.90 -4.25
C GLY A 14 -5.02 -18.70 -3.33
N MET A 15 -6.01 -17.81 -3.18
CA MET A 15 -5.88 -16.59 -2.37
C MET A 15 -5.92 -16.97 -0.88
N THR A 16 -4.72 -17.13 -0.30
CA THR A 16 -4.51 -17.57 1.09
C THR A 16 -3.81 -16.51 1.90
N PHE A 17 -3.91 -16.61 3.21
CA PHE A 17 -3.21 -15.76 4.16
C PHE A 17 -2.69 -16.62 5.31
N GLY A 18 -1.40 -16.47 5.62
CA GLY A 18 -0.76 -17.17 6.73
C GLY A 18 -1.05 -16.49 8.08
N VAL A 19 -1.58 -17.23 9.03
CA VAL A 19 -1.79 -16.72 10.40
C VAL A 19 -0.54 -16.99 11.23
N HIS A 20 0.17 -15.92 11.63
CA HIS A 20 1.30 -16.02 12.55
C HIS A 20 0.83 -16.50 13.92
N GLY A 21 1.43 -17.59 14.43
CA GLY A 21 1.18 -18.12 15.77
C GLY A 21 0.37 -19.40 15.85
N SER A 22 -0.06 -19.99 14.73
CA SER A 22 -0.48 -21.38 14.72
C SER A 22 0.75 -22.27 14.55
N ASP A 23 1.01 -23.17 15.50
CA ASP A 23 2.14 -24.12 15.47
C ASP A 23 2.15 -25.03 14.23
N ASP A 24 1.06 -25.06 13.47
CA ASP A 24 0.86 -25.93 12.31
C ASP A 24 1.08 -25.24 10.96
N GLY A 25 1.39 -23.94 10.92
CA GLY A 25 1.70 -23.21 9.67
C GLY A 25 0.58 -23.27 8.60
N HIS A 26 -0.68 -23.45 9.02
CA HIS A 26 -1.78 -23.58 8.08
C HIS A 26 -2.10 -22.25 7.38
N GLU A 27 -1.95 -22.26 6.07
CA GLU A 27 -2.53 -21.23 5.21
C GLU A 27 -4.06 -21.34 5.29
N GLN A 28 -4.70 -20.21 5.60
CA GLN A 28 -6.15 -20.11 5.59
C GLN A 28 -6.60 -19.38 4.33
N ILE A 29 -7.79 -19.75 3.84
CA ILE A 29 -8.45 -18.99 2.78
C ILE A 29 -8.63 -17.55 3.27
N PHE A 30 -8.29 -16.58 2.41
CA PHE A 30 -8.45 -15.17 2.73
C PHE A 30 -9.90 -14.86 3.14
N PRO A 31 -10.14 -14.29 4.34
CA PRO A 31 -11.47 -13.97 4.80
C PRO A 31 -12.07 -12.86 3.93
N PHE A 32 -13.24 -13.11 3.36
CA PHE A 32 -13.85 -12.20 2.41
C PHE A 32 -15.32 -11.95 2.72
N ASP A 33 -15.69 -10.71 2.94
CA ASP A 33 -17.07 -10.27 3.06
C ASP A 33 -17.57 -9.79 1.70
N ILE A 34 -18.64 -10.41 1.21
CA ILE A 34 -19.27 -10.02 -0.06
C ILE A 34 -20.08 -8.72 0.00
N VAL A 35 -20.32 -8.16 1.19
CA VAL A 35 -21.00 -6.89 1.32
C VAL A 35 -20.02 -5.75 1.00
N PRO A 36 -20.15 -5.11 -0.17
CA PRO A 36 -19.17 -4.11 -0.57
C PRO A 36 -19.30 -2.83 0.25
N ARG A 37 -18.17 -2.29 0.69
CA ARG A 37 -18.12 -0.92 1.19
C ARG A 37 -17.95 0.02 0.00
N ILE A 38 -18.99 0.82 -0.27
CA ILE A 38 -18.96 1.78 -1.37
C ILE A 38 -18.35 3.09 -0.90
N VAL A 39 -17.28 3.53 -1.57
CA VAL A 39 -16.69 4.85 -1.41
C VAL A 39 -17.15 5.71 -2.58
N MET A 40 -17.91 6.78 -2.29
CA MET A 40 -18.42 7.67 -3.33
C MET A 40 -17.29 8.45 -4.01
N ALA A 41 -17.50 8.85 -5.27
CA ALA A 41 -16.49 9.60 -6.04
C ALA A 41 -16.03 10.88 -5.32
N SER A 42 -16.97 11.62 -4.74
CA SER A 42 -16.68 12.85 -3.98
C SER A 42 -15.80 12.59 -2.75
N ASP A 43 -16.06 11.49 -2.04
CA ASP A 43 -15.21 11.08 -0.90
C ASP A 43 -13.82 10.70 -1.39
N TRP A 44 -13.76 9.93 -2.49
CA TRP A 44 -12.48 9.50 -3.06
C TRP A 44 -11.63 10.67 -3.56
N GLU A 45 -12.21 11.65 -4.23
CA GLU A 45 -11.50 12.86 -4.67
C GLU A 45 -10.87 13.62 -3.49
N ARG A 46 -11.60 13.74 -2.39
CA ARG A 46 -11.09 14.37 -1.17
C ARG A 46 -9.96 13.56 -0.54
N ILE A 47 -10.15 12.22 -0.44
CA ILE A 47 -9.13 11.30 0.05
C ILE A 47 -7.87 11.40 -0.81
N GLU A 48 -7.99 11.26 -2.13
CA GLU A 48 -6.87 11.30 -3.07
C GLU A 48 -6.09 12.62 -2.96
N SER A 49 -6.78 13.75 -2.89
CA SER A 49 -6.16 15.07 -2.71
C SER A 49 -5.36 15.15 -1.40
N GLY A 50 -5.96 14.69 -0.30
CA GLY A 50 -5.31 14.65 1.02
C GLY A 50 -4.10 13.72 1.04
N LEU A 51 -4.20 12.54 0.44
CA LEU A 51 -3.10 11.58 0.37
C LEU A 51 -1.93 12.10 -0.49
N ARG A 52 -2.20 12.78 -1.60
CA ARG A 52 -1.16 13.44 -2.41
C ARG A 52 -0.41 14.50 -1.61
N GLN A 53 -1.12 15.33 -0.86
CA GLN A 53 -0.51 16.34 0.01
C GLN A 53 0.34 15.69 1.10
N ARG A 54 -0.17 14.64 1.74
CA ARG A 54 0.51 13.90 2.79
C ARG A 54 1.79 13.24 2.29
N MET A 55 1.74 12.54 1.17
CA MET A 55 2.92 11.91 0.56
C MET A 55 4.00 12.93 0.20
N ARG A 56 3.60 14.09 -0.31
CA ARG A 56 4.55 15.17 -0.58
C ARG A 56 5.20 15.68 0.72
N ALA A 57 4.42 15.87 1.78
CA ALA A 57 4.94 16.31 3.07
C ALA A 57 5.91 15.29 3.68
N LEU A 58 5.58 13.99 3.63
CA LEU A 58 6.46 12.92 4.11
C LEU A 58 7.78 12.87 3.32
N ASN A 59 7.74 12.98 2.00
CA ASN A 59 8.96 13.01 1.20
C ASN A 59 9.83 14.25 1.51
N LEU A 60 9.23 15.44 1.65
CA LEU A 60 9.95 16.65 2.06
C LEU A 60 10.54 16.55 3.47
N PHE A 61 9.83 15.90 4.39
CA PHE A 61 10.32 15.64 5.74
C PHE A 61 11.56 14.75 5.72
N ILE A 62 11.50 13.64 4.99
CA ILE A 62 12.64 12.72 4.87
C ILE A 62 13.82 13.43 4.21
N ASP A 63 13.57 14.18 3.16
CA ASP A 63 14.59 14.96 2.47
C ASP A 63 15.29 15.96 3.40
N ASP A 64 14.53 16.71 4.17
CA ASP A 64 15.10 17.66 5.14
C ASP A 64 15.92 16.94 6.22
N VAL A 65 15.45 15.80 6.73
CA VAL A 65 16.16 15.01 7.76
C VAL A 65 17.51 14.52 7.26
N TYR A 66 17.61 14.12 5.99
CA TYR A 66 18.87 13.61 5.41
C TYR A 66 19.76 14.69 4.79
N HIS A 67 19.30 15.95 4.70
CA HIS A 67 20.07 17.07 4.16
C HIS A 67 20.21 18.22 5.15
N ASP A 68 19.35 19.23 5.04
CA ASP A 68 19.47 20.49 5.76
C ASP A 68 19.12 20.40 7.25
N GLN A 69 18.27 19.44 7.61
CA GLN A 69 17.78 19.22 9.00
C GLN A 69 17.14 20.47 9.62
N LYS A 70 16.45 21.26 8.81
CA LYS A 70 15.80 22.50 9.25
C LYS A 70 14.75 22.26 10.33
N ILE A 71 13.98 21.17 10.18
CA ILE A 71 12.93 20.80 11.14
C ILE A 71 13.51 20.48 12.53
N LEU A 72 14.73 19.92 12.58
CA LEU A 72 15.45 19.63 13.82
C LEU A 72 16.12 20.89 14.38
N LYS A 73 16.84 21.64 13.54
CA LYS A 73 17.54 22.89 13.91
C LYS A 73 16.60 23.96 14.45
N ASN A 74 15.37 24.00 13.93
CA ASN A 74 14.33 24.94 14.38
C ASN A 74 13.53 24.41 15.59
N GLY A 75 13.87 23.23 16.12
CA GLY A 75 13.22 22.66 17.32
C GLY A 75 11.77 22.24 17.11
N VAL A 76 11.33 22.06 15.83
CA VAL A 76 9.97 21.59 15.53
C VAL A 76 9.79 20.15 15.97
N ILE A 77 10.82 19.33 15.76
CA ILE A 77 10.89 17.94 16.24
C ILE A 77 12.17 17.78 17.06
N PRO A 78 12.11 17.17 18.25
CA PRO A 78 13.30 16.82 19.01
C PRO A 78 14.24 15.90 18.21
N SER A 79 15.51 16.23 18.13
CA SER A 79 16.52 15.46 17.38
C SER A 79 16.64 14.02 17.85
N ASP A 80 16.45 13.79 19.13
CA ASP A 80 16.51 12.46 19.74
C ASP A 80 15.46 11.50 19.16
N LEU A 81 14.28 11.99 18.78
CA LEU A 81 13.26 11.17 18.13
C LEU A 81 13.74 10.61 16.78
N ILE A 82 14.55 11.35 16.07
CA ILE A 82 15.10 10.93 14.77
C ILE A 82 16.30 9.99 15.00
N TYR A 83 17.29 10.44 15.76
CA TYR A 83 18.57 9.71 15.88
C TYR A 83 18.49 8.43 16.70
N SER A 84 17.54 8.34 17.65
CA SER A 84 17.28 7.08 18.38
C SER A 84 16.37 6.12 17.60
N GLY A 85 15.71 6.59 16.54
CA GLY A 85 14.81 5.80 15.71
C GLY A 85 15.57 4.74 14.89
N LYS A 86 15.13 3.49 14.97
CA LYS A 86 15.73 2.38 14.20
C LYS A 86 15.63 2.57 12.68
N GLY A 87 14.75 3.45 12.23
CA GLY A 87 14.56 3.77 10.80
C GLY A 87 15.54 4.81 10.26
N PHE A 88 16.24 5.55 11.13
CA PHE A 88 17.25 6.51 10.71
C PHE A 88 18.55 5.78 10.32
N LEU A 89 18.99 6.00 9.08
CA LEU A 89 20.20 5.37 8.54
C LEU A 89 21.26 6.45 8.29
N GLN A 90 22.22 6.57 9.21
CA GLN A 90 23.29 7.55 9.09
C GLN A 90 24.05 7.52 7.76
N PRO A 91 24.32 6.36 7.13
CA PRO A 91 24.95 6.32 5.81
C PRO A 91 24.15 6.99 4.67
N CYS A 92 22.86 7.30 4.91
CA CYS A 92 22.02 7.98 3.93
C CYS A 92 22.06 9.52 4.05
N LEU A 93 22.85 10.07 4.99
CA LEU A 93 23.04 11.52 5.08
C LEU A 93 23.66 12.08 3.79
N GLY A 94 23.01 13.07 3.19
CA GLY A 94 23.43 13.68 1.92
C GLY A 94 23.17 12.84 0.69
N LEU A 95 22.46 11.71 0.80
CA LEU A 95 22.05 10.89 -0.33
C LEU A 95 21.00 11.63 -1.15
N ASN A 96 21.20 11.71 -2.45
CA ASN A 96 20.22 12.25 -3.39
C ASN A 96 19.51 11.09 -4.10
N PRO A 97 18.28 10.74 -3.70
CA PRO A 97 17.56 9.66 -4.36
C PRO A 97 17.13 10.07 -5.77
N PRO A 98 16.92 9.12 -6.69
CA PRO A 98 16.44 9.43 -8.04
C PRO A 98 15.20 10.32 -8.00
N ARG A 99 15.25 11.43 -8.76
CA ARG A 99 14.16 12.43 -8.84
C ARG A 99 13.80 13.12 -7.51
N GLY A 100 14.64 13.02 -6.48
CA GLY A 100 14.37 13.57 -5.16
C GLY A 100 13.22 12.87 -4.42
N ILE A 101 12.88 11.63 -4.78
CA ILE A 101 11.78 10.89 -4.18
C ILE A 101 12.33 9.80 -3.26
N TRP A 102 12.02 9.90 -1.98
CA TRP A 102 12.43 8.96 -0.94
C TRP A 102 11.47 7.77 -0.79
N CYS A 103 10.18 8.04 -0.86
CA CYS A 103 9.14 7.03 -0.75
C CYS A 103 8.27 7.05 -2.02
N HIS A 104 8.33 5.98 -2.80
CA HIS A 104 7.63 5.86 -4.08
C HIS A 104 6.26 5.19 -3.93
N ILE A 105 6.11 4.31 -2.95
CA ILE A 105 4.90 3.54 -2.68
C ILE A 105 4.62 3.60 -1.19
N ALA A 106 3.40 3.95 -0.82
CA ALA A 106 2.96 3.96 0.56
C ALA A 106 1.58 3.31 0.68
N GLY A 107 1.39 2.54 1.74
CA GLY A 107 0.09 2.09 2.22
C GLY A 107 -0.36 3.00 3.34
N ILE A 108 -1.34 3.85 3.08
CA ILE A 108 -1.86 4.78 4.09
C ILE A 108 -3.20 4.27 4.58
N ASP A 109 -3.25 3.89 5.85
CA ASP A 109 -4.44 3.35 6.47
C ASP A 109 -5.40 4.46 6.87
N LEU A 110 -6.65 4.30 6.45
CA LEU A 110 -7.70 5.29 6.69
C LEU A 110 -8.81 4.70 7.54
N VAL A 111 -9.33 5.51 8.45
CA VAL A 111 -10.54 5.20 9.21
C VAL A 111 -11.61 6.24 8.90
N ARG A 112 -12.83 5.76 8.61
CA ARG A 112 -14.00 6.61 8.49
C ARG A 112 -14.77 6.62 9.80
N ILE A 113 -14.91 7.78 10.40
CA ILE A 113 -15.68 7.93 11.65
C ILE A 113 -17.17 8.22 11.40
N SER A 114 -17.96 8.30 12.46
CA SER A 114 -19.42 8.39 12.40
C SER A 114 -19.97 9.63 11.70
N ASP A 115 -19.21 10.72 11.66
CA ASP A 115 -19.57 11.95 10.94
C ASP A 115 -19.28 11.89 9.42
N GLY A 116 -18.73 10.75 8.96
CA GLY A 116 -18.38 10.51 7.57
C GLY A 116 -17.01 11.02 7.15
N GLN A 117 -16.22 11.60 8.04
CA GLN A 117 -14.88 12.07 7.75
C GLN A 117 -13.86 10.92 7.78
N TYR A 118 -12.81 11.06 6.97
CA TYR A 118 -11.69 10.13 6.91
C TYR A 118 -10.48 10.69 7.64
N TYR A 119 -9.86 9.85 8.45
CA TYR A 119 -8.63 10.14 9.18
C TYR A 119 -7.56 9.13 8.83
N VAL A 120 -6.32 9.59 8.80
CA VAL A 120 -5.17 8.70 8.66
C VAL A 120 -4.92 8.02 10.00
N LEU A 121 -4.83 6.71 10.00
CA LEU A 121 -4.47 5.89 11.14
C LEU A 121 -2.96 5.71 11.21
N GLU A 122 -2.35 5.28 10.09
CA GLU A 122 -0.90 5.12 9.96
C GLU A 122 -0.41 5.28 8.53
N ASP A 123 0.90 5.46 8.37
CA ASP A 123 1.59 5.53 7.08
C ASP A 123 2.60 4.38 6.96
N ASN A 124 2.28 3.39 6.15
CA ASN A 124 3.20 2.31 5.81
C ASN A 124 4.07 2.75 4.62
N THR A 125 5.24 3.33 4.89
CA THR A 125 6.12 3.93 3.87
C THR A 125 7.33 3.08 3.53
N ARG A 126 7.56 1.99 4.27
CA ARG A 126 8.72 1.11 4.07
C ARG A 126 8.40 -0.08 3.17
N CYS A 127 7.46 -0.92 3.59
CA CYS A 127 7.07 -2.15 2.89
C CYS A 127 5.55 -2.30 2.93
N PRO A 128 4.79 -1.45 2.22
CA PRO A 128 3.34 -1.64 2.16
C PRO A 128 3.02 -2.96 1.46
N SER A 129 2.02 -3.68 1.97
CA SER A 129 1.54 -4.94 1.42
C SER A 129 0.03 -4.92 1.24
N GLY A 130 -0.52 -5.96 0.62
CA GLY A 130 -1.97 -6.14 0.48
C GLY A 130 -2.53 -5.75 -0.88
N VAL A 131 -1.75 -5.21 -1.82
CA VAL A 131 -2.26 -4.76 -3.11
C VAL A 131 -2.73 -5.93 -3.98
N ALA A 132 -2.07 -7.09 -3.94
CA ALA A 132 -2.51 -8.27 -4.67
C ALA A 132 -3.89 -8.70 -4.19
N TYR A 133 -4.12 -8.73 -2.88
CA TYR A 133 -5.44 -9.01 -2.30
C TYR A 133 -6.50 -8.00 -2.76
N VAL A 134 -6.16 -6.72 -2.88
CA VAL A 134 -7.08 -5.69 -3.40
C VAL A 134 -7.47 -5.98 -4.85
N LEU A 135 -6.51 -6.31 -5.70
CA LEU A 135 -6.75 -6.60 -7.12
C LEU A 135 -7.61 -7.85 -7.28
N GLU A 136 -7.29 -8.91 -6.55
CA GLU A 136 -8.04 -10.17 -6.60
C GLU A 136 -9.43 -10.05 -5.97
N ALA A 137 -9.56 -9.38 -4.82
CA ALA A 137 -10.85 -9.07 -4.23
C ALA A 137 -11.76 -8.30 -5.21
N ARG A 138 -11.17 -7.39 -6.00
CA ARG A 138 -11.89 -6.69 -7.07
C ARG A 138 -12.41 -7.65 -8.14
N GLN A 139 -11.63 -8.66 -8.54
CA GLN A 139 -12.04 -9.68 -9.49
C GLN A 139 -13.16 -10.57 -8.92
N VAL A 140 -13.04 -10.99 -7.67
CA VAL A 140 -14.09 -11.75 -6.96
C VAL A 140 -15.40 -10.96 -6.95
N MET A 141 -15.34 -9.68 -6.60
CA MET A 141 -16.52 -8.81 -6.57
C MET A 141 -17.14 -8.61 -7.95
N LYS A 142 -16.34 -8.38 -8.99
CA LYS A 142 -16.81 -8.26 -10.38
C LYS A 142 -17.58 -9.53 -10.84
N ARG A 143 -17.09 -10.71 -10.46
CA ARG A 143 -17.73 -12.01 -10.79
C ARG A 143 -18.99 -12.26 -9.97
N THR A 144 -19.02 -11.78 -8.71
CA THR A 144 -20.15 -12.01 -7.79
C THR A 144 -21.32 -11.04 -8.03
N PHE A 145 -21.00 -9.80 -8.40
CA PHE A 145 -21.96 -8.71 -8.55
C PHE A 145 -21.68 -7.84 -9.80
N PRO A 146 -21.67 -8.41 -11.00
CA PRO A 146 -21.36 -7.63 -12.22
C PRO A 146 -22.28 -6.44 -12.41
N GLU A 147 -23.56 -6.60 -12.07
CA GLU A 147 -24.59 -5.56 -12.14
C GLU A 147 -24.29 -4.33 -11.27
N LEU A 148 -23.62 -4.51 -10.12
CA LEU A 148 -23.23 -3.39 -9.26
C LEU A 148 -22.11 -2.56 -9.89
N PHE A 149 -21.15 -3.22 -10.52
CA PHE A 149 -20.04 -2.54 -11.19
C PHE A 149 -20.51 -1.67 -12.33
N GLU A 150 -21.51 -2.13 -13.09
CA GLU A 150 -22.13 -1.37 -14.16
C GLU A 150 -22.93 -0.19 -13.61
N ALA A 151 -23.82 -0.44 -12.64
CA ALA A 151 -24.70 0.58 -12.06
C ALA A 151 -23.94 1.71 -11.37
N TYR A 152 -22.89 1.37 -10.60
CA TYR A 152 -22.09 2.36 -9.84
C TYR A 152 -20.88 2.88 -10.62
N ARG A 153 -20.60 2.39 -11.82
CA ARG A 153 -19.43 2.77 -12.62
C ARG A 153 -18.15 2.73 -11.79
N VAL A 154 -17.94 1.60 -11.12
CA VAL A 154 -16.82 1.42 -10.20
C VAL A 154 -15.50 1.64 -10.94
N ARG A 155 -14.64 2.54 -10.42
CA ARG A 155 -13.35 2.88 -11.02
C ARG A 155 -12.48 1.62 -11.17
N PRO A 156 -11.87 1.38 -12.34
CA PRO A 156 -10.98 0.24 -12.54
C PRO A 156 -9.67 0.38 -11.74
N VAL A 157 -9.07 -0.75 -11.38
CA VAL A 157 -7.77 -0.85 -10.70
C VAL A 157 -6.76 -1.67 -11.49
N ASP A 158 -7.15 -2.14 -12.66
CA ASP A 158 -6.35 -3.05 -13.49
C ASP A 158 -5.03 -2.43 -14.00
N GLY A 159 -4.93 -1.10 -13.98
CA GLY A 159 -3.72 -0.37 -14.38
C GLY A 159 -2.59 -0.36 -13.33
N TYR A 160 -2.82 -0.86 -12.11
CA TYR A 160 -1.83 -0.80 -11.03
C TYR A 160 -0.49 -1.48 -11.39
N PRO A 161 -0.46 -2.72 -11.93
CA PRO A 161 0.82 -3.38 -12.25
C PRO A 161 1.64 -2.60 -13.28
N SER A 162 0.99 -2.02 -14.29
CA SER A 162 1.67 -1.19 -15.29
C SER A 162 2.25 0.08 -14.69
N GLN A 163 1.52 0.76 -13.79
CA GLN A 163 2.00 1.95 -13.09
C GLN A 163 3.16 1.62 -12.14
N LEU A 164 3.12 0.47 -11.46
CA LEU A 164 4.22 -0.01 -10.63
C LEU A 164 5.48 -0.23 -11.49
N LEU A 165 5.34 -0.90 -12.63
CA LEU A 165 6.46 -1.13 -13.55
C LEU A 165 7.06 0.19 -14.05
N GLU A 166 6.24 1.17 -14.43
CA GLU A 166 6.70 2.49 -14.84
C GLU A 166 7.43 3.22 -13.69
N THR A 167 6.91 3.13 -12.47
CA THR A 167 7.57 3.68 -11.28
C THR A 167 8.95 3.06 -11.10
N LEU A 168 9.07 1.73 -11.15
CA LEU A 168 10.34 1.02 -11.00
C LEU A 168 11.32 1.38 -12.11
N ARG A 169 10.89 1.41 -13.37
CA ARG A 169 11.72 1.86 -14.49
C ARG A 169 12.24 3.29 -14.31
N SER A 170 11.44 4.14 -13.72
CA SER A 170 11.80 5.54 -13.49
C SER A 170 12.93 5.75 -12.47
N LEU A 171 13.34 4.72 -11.74
CA LEU A 171 14.42 4.76 -10.75
C LEU A 171 15.81 4.60 -11.37
N SER A 172 15.88 4.32 -12.66
CA SER A 172 17.14 4.13 -13.38
C SER A 172 17.18 4.95 -14.66
N ASP A 173 18.35 5.45 -15.02
CA ASP A 173 18.58 6.11 -16.30
C ASP A 173 18.87 5.11 -17.44
N LEU A 174 18.93 3.81 -17.15
CA LEU A 174 19.10 2.78 -18.15
C LEU A 174 17.79 2.58 -18.95
N PRO A 175 17.88 2.36 -20.27
CA PRO A 175 16.68 2.17 -21.10
C PRO A 175 15.92 0.88 -20.77
N ASP A 176 16.61 -0.13 -20.27
CA ASP A 176 16.03 -1.41 -19.84
C ASP A 176 16.66 -1.85 -18.50
N PRO A 177 16.20 -1.30 -17.37
CA PRO A 177 16.78 -1.62 -16.07
C PRO A 177 16.33 -3.00 -15.59
N THR A 178 17.24 -3.71 -14.93
CA THR A 178 16.93 -4.96 -14.24
C THR A 178 16.27 -4.63 -12.89
N VAL A 179 15.09 -5.19 -12.66
CA VAL A 179 14.37 -5.11 -11.38
C VAL A 179 14.49 -6.44 -10.66
N VAL A 180 14.87 -6.38 -9.38
CA VAL A 180 15.00 -7.56 -8.51
C VAL A 180 14.00 -7.43 -7.35
N ILE A 181 13.23 -8.48 -7.12
CA ILE A 181 12.31 -8.57 -5.99
C ILE A 181 12.96 -9.39 -4.88
N LEU A 182 13.08 -8.80 -3.69
CA LEU A 182 13.52 -9.49 -2.49
C LEU A 182 12.29 -9.89 -1.67
N THR A 183 12.15 -11.16 -1.40
CA THR A 183 11.03 -11.72 -0.63
C THR A 183 11.53 -12.73 0.39
N PRO A 184 10.95 -12.80 1.61
CA PRO A 184 11.21 -13.87 2.55
C PRO A 184 10.56 -15.21 2.15
N GLY A 185 9.89 -15.29 1.00
CA GLY A 185 9.22 -16.49 0.52
C GLY A 185 8.09 -16.94 1.44
N SER A 186 7.94 -18.26 1.61
CA SER A 186 6.88 -18.88 2.41
C SER A 186 6.89 -18.51 3.91
N PHE A 187 7.92 -17.83 4.39
CA PHE A 187 7.95 -17.32 5.77
C PHE A 187 7.16 -16.02 5.96
N ASN A 188 6.64 -15.44 4.88
CA ASN A 188 5.80 -14.25 4.95
C ASN A 188 4.32 -14.65 5.04
N SER A 189 3.55 -14.02 5.94
CA SER A 189 2.11 -14.24 6.06
C SER A 189 1.33 -13.89 4.78
N ALA A 190 1.85 -12.96 4.00
CA ALA A 190 1.29 -12.56 2.70
C ALA A 190 2.06 -13.20 1.52
N TYR A 191 2.49 -14.45 1.65
CA TYR A 191 3.26 -15.15 0.62
C TYR A 191 2.57 -15.14 -0.75
N TYR A 192 1.25 -15.20 -0.75
CA TYR A 192 0.43 -15.08 -1.96
C TYR A 192 0.78 -13.85 -2.83
N GLU A 193 1.23 -12.75 -2.23
CA GLU A 193 1.63 -11.55 -2.98
C GLU A 193 2.98 -11.69 -3.71
N HIS A 194 3.73 -12.76 -3.42
CA HIS A 194 5.07 -13.01 -3.94
C HIS A 194 5.14 -14.21 -4.89
N SER A 195 4.00 -14.93 -5.04
CA SER A 195 3.89 -16.15 -5.85
C SER A 195 3.48 -15.91 -7.30
#